data_a262d6431b9d0c973f307f65282e9c25
#
_entry.id   a262d6431b9d0c973f307f65282e9c25
#
_cell.length_a   1.000
_cell.length_b   1.000
_cell.length_c   1.000
_cell.angle_alpha   90.00
_cell.angle_beta   90.00
_cell.angle_gamma   90.00
#
_symmetry.space_group_name_H-M   'P 1'
#
loop_
_entity.id
_entity.type
_entity.pdbx_description
1 polymer ?
#
loop_
_entity_poly.entity_id
_entity_poly.type
_entity_poly.pdbx_seq_one_letter_code
_entity_poly.pdbx_strand_id
1 'polypeptide(L)'
;LFNATEDADYVTYQGLFTDLTQLIEENAPNIKQLFKDHPEVEYMAKEKDGKIYSTPRYKSIWPSNTSTMFINKAWLYNLGLSVPTTLDELTEVLTAFKEKDANGNGDPSDEIPMDFYGYESGEQFSPRVLLGAYGIQLTDGADAGYFAEDGELKNYYIDDRFKELTKWVQNAWKNDLINEEVFTQDYTKFQSLARGSEDIAKVGFTWGWDRSDRFGNKLRDQYISIPQLKVSADSNIELRYNNDFYYENYSRNAIAIAESCKNKEAAMKFADAFYDELASIQVLFGGMNDKDQCIKDNGGGTYTVLPPADSAMDPGSWKWANAFADYGPFYIRDEMKDKLELGEDMKSAIEEKSIYTDMNQLDEQKNAYHNAFMKYNAADTNTMAMNQRNINNYVQQTITSWITEGKDIDKEWDAYVEQTKKLGLDENMRIRIKAYEDYKATLF
;
A
#
# COMPACT_ATOMS: atom_id res chain seq x y z
N LEU A 1 -6.10 22.01 10.58
CA LEU A 1 -6.09 20.55 10.82
C LEU A 1 -5.22 19.89 9.75
N PHE A 2 -4.09 19.29 10.16
CA PHE A 2 -3.18 18.60 9.26
C PHE A 2 -3.40 17.10 9.43
N ASN A 3 -3.72 16.39 8.35
CA ASN A 3 -3.91 14.94 8.30
C ASN A 3 -4.72 14.38 9.51
N ALA A 4 -5.78 15.10 9.87
CA ALA A 4 -6.57 14.85 11.09
C ALA A 4 -8.05 14.60 10.79
N THR A 5 -8.38 14.37 9.52
CA THR A 5 -9.74 14.11 9.05
C THR A 5 -9.74 12.94 8.08
N GLU A 6 -10.86 12.25 8.02
CA GLU A 6 -11.16 11.19 7.07
C GLU A 6 -12.33 11.61 6.16
N ASP A 7 -12.51 10.95 5.03
CA ASP A 7 -13.57 11.28 4.07
C ASP A 7 -14.97 11.20 4.68
N ALA A 8 -15.19 10.27 5.60
CA ALA A 8 -16.45 10.12 6.31
C ALA A 8 -16.78 11.30 7.22
N ASP A 9 -15.78 12.06 7.67
CA ASP A 9 -15.99 13.19 8.59
C ASP A 9 -16.76 14.31 7.93
N TYR A 10 -16.51 14.61 6.65
CA TYR A 10 -17.17 15.71 5.93
C TYR A 10 -18.67 15.45 5.72
N VAL A 11 -19.05 14.19 5.57
CA VAL A 11 -20.44 13.78 5.44
C VAL A 11 -21.11 13.61 6.79
N THR A 12 -20.38 13.15 7.81
CA THR A 12 -20.90 12.87 9.16
C THR A 12 -21.04 14.15 9.97
N TYR A 13 -20.05 15.03 9.91
CA TYR A 13 -19.99 16.26 10.72
C TYR A 13 -20.21 17.51 9.86
N GLN A 14 -21.30 17.51 9.11
CA GLN A 14 -21.67 18.64 8.25
C GLN A 14 -21.68 19.98 8.99
N GLY A 15 -21.02 20.99 8.39
CA GLY A 15 -20.92 22.32 8.96
C GLY A 15 -19.78 22.54 9.96
N LEU A 16 -18.96 21.52 10.27
CA LEU A 16 -17.74 21.70 11.07
C LEU A 16 -16.53 22.09 10.23
N PHE A 17 -16.55 21.82 8.93
CA PHE A 17 -15.46 22.09 8.01
C PHE A 17 -15.85 23.16 7.00
N THR A 18 -14.90 24.04 6.69
CA THR A 18 -15.06 25.09 5.70
C THR A 18 -15.06 24.52 4.29
N ASP A 19 -15.99 24.99 3.45
CA ASP A 19 -15.91 24.78 2.02
C ASP A 19 -14.72 25.59 1.46
N LEU A 20 -13.70 24.88 0.98
CA LEU A 20 -12.47 25.46 0.47
C LEU A 20 -12.54 25.84 -1.01
N THR A 21 -13.60 25.51 -1.74
CA THR A 21 -13.69 25.66 -3.20
C THR A 21 -13.36 27.08 -3.65
N GLN A 22 -14.06 28.09 -3.10
CA GLN A 22 -13.80 29.49 -3.43
C GLN A 22 -12.49 30.01 -2.81
N LEU A 23 -12.14 29.56 -1.60
CA LEU A 23 -10.89 29.96 -0.96
C LEU A 23 -9.67 29.52 -1.75
N ILE A 24 -9.68 28.31 -2.34
CA ILE A 24 -8.64 27.81 -3.24
C ILE A 24 -8.57 28.71 -4.48
N GLU A 25 -9.72 28.96 -5.11
CA GLU A 25 -9.77 29.78 -6.33
C GLU A 25 -9.16 31.18 -6.13
N GLU A 26 -9.43 31.81 -4.99
CA GLU A 26 -9.02 33.19 -4.71
C GLU A 26 -7.64 33.30 -4.04
N ASN A 27 -7.20 32.31 -3.26
CA ASN A 27 -6.07 32.45 -2.33
C ASN A 27 -4.99 31.35 -2.42
N ALA A 28 -5.13 30.35 -3.34
CA ALA A 28 -4.25 29.20 -3.37
C ALA A 28 -3.70 28.91 -4.79
N PRO A 29 -2.79 29.76 -5.31
CA PRO A 29 -2.27 29.62 -6.67
C PRO A 29 -1.51 28.29 -6.91
N ASN A 30 -0.83 27.74 -5.91
CA ASN A 30 -0.08 26.49 -6.04
C ASN A 30 -1.03 25.28 -6.10
N ILE A 31 -2.06 25.24 -5.27
CA ILE A 31 -3.08 24.18 -5.31
C ILE A 31 -3.88 24.27 -6.62
N LYS A 32 -4.17 25.47 -7.13
CA LYS A 32 -4.77 25.66 -8.45
C LYS A 32 -3.87 25.13 -9.56
N GLN A 33 -2.56 25.30 -9.44
CA GLN A 33 -1.63 24.74 -10.41
C GLN A 33 -1.67 23.21 -10.37
N LEU A 34 -1.71 22.59 -9.17
CA LEU A 34 -1.91 21.16 -9.02
C LEU A 34 -3.17 20.66 -9.75
N PHE A 35 -4.31 21.34 -9.55
CA PHE A 35 -5.56 20.98 -10.19
C PHE A 35 -5.56 21.18 -11.71
N LYS A 36 -4.80 22.14 -12.21
CA LYS A 36 -4.62 22.38 -13.63
C LYS A 36 -3.76 21.28 -14.29
N ASP A 37 -2.70 20.87 -13.62
CA ASP A 37 -1.77 19.85 -14.11
C ASP A 37 -2.37 18.45 -13.97
N HIS A 38 -3.19 18.23 -12.92
CA HIS A 38 -3.82 16.97 -12.53
C HIS A 38 -5.32 17.16 -12.25
N PRO A 39 -6.18 17.28 -13.29
CA PRO A 39 -7.63 17.46 -13.11
C PRO A 39 -8.30 16.33 -12.32
N GLU A 40 -7.74 15.12 -12.37
CA GLU A 40 -8.19 13.96 -11.60
C GLU A 40 -8.00 14.18 -10.08
N VAL A 41 -6.97 14.94 -9.66
CA VAL A 41 -6.75 15.30 -8.26
C VAL A 41 -7.84 16.26 -7.77
N GLU A 42 -8.27 17.21 -8.62
CA GLU A 42 -9.41 18.07 -8.31
C GLU A 42 -10.70 17.26 -8.17
N TYR A 43 -10.93 16.32 -9.09
CA TYR A 43 -12.09 15.42 -9.02
C TYR A 43 -12.06 14.60 -7.73
N MET A 44 -10.90 14.04 -7.36
CA MET A 44 -10.72 13.29 -6.13
C MET A 44 -10.99 14.15 -4.89
N ALA A 45 -10.52 15.40 -4.86
CA ALA A 45 -10.69 16.33 -3.74
C ALA A 45 -12.15 16.77 -3.51
N LYS A 46 -12.99 16.73 -4.56
CA LYS A 46 -14.42 17.11 -4.46
C LYS A 46 -15.24 16.01 -3.80
N GLU A 47 -16.09 16.40 -2.86
CA GLU A 47 -17.12 15.53 -2.32
C GLU A 47 -18.34 15.42 -3.27
N LYS A 48 -19.31 14.56 -2.92
CA LYS A 48 -20.51 14.34 -3.76
C LYS A 48 -21.34 15.60 -3.99
N ASP A 49 -21.28 16.59 -3.09
CA ASP A 49 -21.92 17.89 -3.22
C ASP A 49 -21.16 18.88 -4.11
N GLY A 50 -20.03 18.45 -4.68
CA GLY A 50 -19.15 19.22 -5.55
C GLY A 50 -18.20 20.16 -4.83
N LYS A 51 -18.16 20.14 -3.50
CA LYS A 51 -17.32 20.99 -2.66
C LYS A 51 -16.02 20.31 -2.27
N ILE A 52 -15.02 21.12 -1.92
CA ILE A 52 -13.73 20.68 -1.41
C ILE A 52 -13.64 21.06 0.06
N TYR A 53 -13.43 20.10 0.95
CA TYR A 53 -13.31 20.33 2.39
C TYR A 53 -11.90 20.14 2.94
N SER A 54 -11.01 19.56 2.13
CA SER A 54 -9.60 19.39 2.45
C SER A 54 -8.74 19.55 1.21
N THR A 55 -7.47 19.91 1.40
CA THR A 55 -6.51 19.95 0.31
C THR A 55 -5.97 18.54 0.04
N PRO A 56 -5.78 18.14 -1.22
CA PRO A 56 -5.12 16.88 -1.58
C PRO A 56 -3.60 17.04 -1.53
N ARG A 57 -2.89 15.93 -1.65
CA ARG A 57 -1.45 15.88 -1.96
C ARG A 57 -1.20 15.04 -3.20
N TYR A 58 -0.09 15.32 -3.88
CA TYR A 58 0.33 14.60 -5.07
C TYR A 58 1.86 14.45 -5.14
N LYS A 59 2.31 13.25 -5.50
CA LYS A 59 3.70 12.94 -5.86
C LYS A 59 3.72 11.87 -6.95
N SER A 60 4.66 11.96 -7.89
CA SER A 60 4.79 11.00 -9.00
C SER A 60 6.13 10.27 -9.04
N ILE A 61 6.98 10.47 -8.04
CA ILE A 61 8.37 9.98 -8.05
C ILE A 61 8.53 8.50 -7.70
N TRP A 62 7.53 7.90 -7.06
CA TRP A 62 7.57 6.48 -6.69
C TRP A 62 6.80 5.60 -7.68
N PRO A 63 7.23 4.35 -7.89
CA PRO A 63 6.42 3.33 -8.54
C PRO A 63 5.09 3.11 -7.81
N SER A 64 4.08 2.67 -8.56
CA SER A 64 2.70 2.59 -8.09
C SER A 64 2.38 1.40 -7.17
N ASN A 65 3.35 0.56 -6.83
CA ASN A 65 3.14 -0.56 -5.92
C ASN A 65 3.71 -0.29 -4.54
N THR A 66 2.96 -0.57 -3.51
CA THR A 66 3.38 -0.45 -2.10
C THR A 66 4.21 -1.65 -1.67
N SER A 67 3.82 -2.85 -2.06
CA SER A 67 4.42 -4.10 -1.64
C SER A 67 5.46 -4.61 -2.62
N THR A 68 6.56 -5.12 -2.09
CA THR A 68 7.61 -5.83 -2.82
C THR A 68 7.83 -7.19 -2.16
N MET A 69 7.91 -8.26 -2.96
CA MET A 69 8.25 -9.60 -2.47
C MET A 69 9.76 -9.76 -2.42
N PHE A 70 10.28 -10.25 -1.30
CA PHE A 70 11.70 -10.46 -1.08
C PHE A 70 12.02 -11.91 -0.70
N ILE A 71 13.11 -12.44 -1.27
CA ILE A 71 13.66 -13.72 -0.90
C ILE A 71 15.13 -13.60 -0.52
N ASN A 72 15.58 -14.35 0.48
CA ASN A 72 16.97 -14.37 0.89
C ASN A 72 17.84 -15.14 -0.14
N LYS A 73 18.56 -14.40 -0.98
CA LYS A 73 19.43 -14.97 -2.00
C LYS A 73 20.64 -15.70 -1.43
N ALA A 74 21.11 -15.29 -0.23
CA ALA A 74 22.22 -15.97 0.43
C ALA A 74 21.81 -17.39 0.87
N TRP A 75 20.59 -17.55 1.39
CA TRP A 75 20.03 -18.85 1.75
C TRP A 75 19.84 -19.74 0.51
N LEU A 76 19.31 -19.17 -0.60
CA LEU A 76 19.21 -19.89 -1.86
C LEU A 76 20.58 -20.40 -2.32
N TYR A 77 21.60 -19.53 -2.28
CA TYR A 77 22.97 -19.89 -2.66
C TYR A 77 23.55 -20.98 -1.77
N ASN A 78 23.42 -20.85 -0.44
CA ASN A 78 23.94 -21.82 0.53
C ASN A 78 23.35 -23.22 0.33
N LEU A 79 22.07 -23.28 -0.07
CA LEU A 79 21.36 -24.54 -0.28
C LEU A 79 21.39 -25.04 -1.74
N GLY A 80 21.99 -24.25 -2.66
CA GLY A 80 22.07 -24.61 -4.09
C GLY A 80 20.70 -24.54 -4.79
N LEU A 81 19.82 -23.64 -4.35
CA LEU A 81 18.46 -23.47 -4.87
C LEU A 81 18.39 -22.30 -5.87
N SER A 82 17.47 -22.41 -6.82
CA SER A 82 17.11 -21.31 -7.73
C SER A 82 16.03 -20.42 -7.13
N VAL A 83 15.91 -19.19 -7.64
CA VAL A 83 14.78 -18.29 -7.33
C VAL A 83 13.49 -18.94 -7.84
N PRO A 84 12.44 -19.08 -6.99
CA PRO A 84 11.18 -19.67 -7.40
C PRO A 84 10.42 -18.80 -8.40
N THR A 85 9.72 -19.42 -9.33
CA THR A 85 8.88 -18.78 -10.35
C THR A 85 7.41 -19.18 -10.23
N THR A 86 7.11 -20.16 -9.41
CA THR A 86 5.76 -20.66 -9.14
C THR A 86 5.51 -20.81 -7.64
N LEU A 87 4.24 -20.92 -7.23
CA LEU A 87 3.86 -21.20 -5.84
C LEU A 87 4.34 -22.60 -5.39
N ASP A 88 4.38 -23.57 -6.32
CA ASP A 88 4.90 -24.91 -6.04
C ASP A 88 6.40 -24.84 -5.74
N GLU A 89 7.19 -24.18 -6.60
CA GLU A 89 8.62 -23.98 -6.38
C GLU A 89 8.90 -23.18 -5.10
N LEU A 90 8.08 -22.16 -4.80
CA LEU A 90 8.20 -21.42 -3.54
C LEU A 90 7.99 -22.35 -2.34
N THR A 91 6.99 -23.25 -2.40
CA THR A 91 6.75 -24.23 -1.32
C THR A 91 7.95 -25.14 -1.12
N GLU A 92 8.59 -25.61 -2.20
CA GLU A 92 9.81 -26.41 -2.12
C GLU A 92 10.98 -25.64 -1.50
N VAL A 93 11.17 -24.38 -1.88
CA VAL A 93 12.20 -23.50 -1.33
C VAL A 93 11.95 -23.24 0.17
N LEU A 94 10.72 -22.91 0.56
CA LEU A 94 10.36 -22.71 1.97
C LEU A 94 10.59 -23.97 2.81
N THR A 95 10.27 -25.14 2.26
CA THR A 95 10.54 -26.43 2.92
C THR A 95 12.05 -26.64 3.13
N ALA A 96 12.86 -26.33 2.12
CA ALA A 96 14.31 -26.43 2.26
C ALA A 96 14.88 -25.42 3.27
N PHE A 97 14.31 -24.21 3.35
CA PHE A 97 14.68 -23.21 4.37
C PHE A 97 14.39 -23.72 5.79
N LYS A 98 13.24 -24.40 5.99
CA LYS A 98 12.88 -24.97 7.29
C LYS A 98 13.77 -26.14 7.70
N GLU A 99 14.07 -27.04 6.77
CA GLU A 99 14.70 -28.34 7.08
C GLU A 99 16.22 -28.28 7.18
N LYS A 100 16.84 -27.17 6.74
CA LYS A 100 18.30 -27.04 6.62
C LYS A 100 18.77 -25.76 7.27
N ASP A 101 20.01 -25.74 7.73
CA ASP A 101 20.72 -24.54 8.19
C ASP A 101 20.96 -23.60 6.99
N ALA A 102 19.93 -22.82 6.67
CA ALA A 102 19.94 -21.97 5.48
C ALA A 102 20.78 -20.70 5.69
N ASN A 103 20.80 -20.17 6.91
CA ASN A 103 21.59 -19.01 7.28
C ASN A 103 23.06 -19.35 7.56
N GLY A 104 23.41 -20.64 7.74
CA GLY A 104 24.77 -21.15 7.91
C GLY A 104 25.37 -20.88 9.27
N ASN A 105 24.55 -20.66 10.29
CA ASN A 105 25.01 -20.37 11.66
C ASN A 105 25.26 -21.62 12.53
N GLY A 106 24.89 -22.81 12.02
CA GLY A 106 25.02 -24.10 12.70
C GLY A 106 23.78 -24.54 13.49
N ASP A 107 22.69 -23.79 13.45
CA ASP A 107 21.41 -24.09 14.09
C ASP A 107 20.27 -24.09 13.06
N PRO A 108 19.85 -25.23 12.53
CA PRO A 108 18.78 -25.29 11.52
C PRO A 108 17.37 -25.10 12.11
N SER A 109 17.24 -24.67 13.34
CA SER A 109 15.96 -24.46 14.02
C SER A 109 15.57 -22.99 14.20
N ASP A 110 16.42 -22.05 13.79
CA ASP A 110 16.17 -20.62 13.98
C ASP A 110 15.72 -19.88 12.70
N GLU A 111 15.59 -20.61 11.59
CA GLU A 111 15.07 -20.09 10.35
C GLU A 111 13.54 -19.96 10.38
N ILE A 112 13.07 -18.80 9.91
CA ILE A 112 11.67 -18.52 9.61
C ILE A 112 11.51 -18.56 8.08
N PRO A 113 10.95 -19.66 7.50
CA PRO A 113 10.88 -19.77 6.05
C PRO A 113 10.12 -18.64 5.40
N MET A 114 8.93 -18.28 5.93
CA MET A 114 8.10 -17.18 5.46
C MET A 114 7.53 -16.38 6.62
N ASP A 115 7.62 -15.05 6.53
CA ASP A 115 7.02 -14.10 7.47
C ASP A 115 6.19 -13.07 6.73
N PHE A 116 5.03 -12.70 7.29
CA PHE A 116 4.12 -11.70 6.73
C PHE A 116 3.29 -11.03 7.82
N TYR A 117 2.58 -9.97 7.44
CA TYR A 117 1.74 -9.18 8.33
C TYR A 117 0.34 -9.00 7.75
N GLY A 118 -0.68 -9.40 8.52
CA GLY A 118 -2.06 -9.02 8.29
C GLY A 118 -2.75 -9.67 7.06
N TYR A 119 -2.50 -10.95 6.77
CA TYR A 119 -3.19 -11.65 5.68
C TYR A 119 -4.71 -11.66 5.87
N GLU A 120 -5.15 -11.99 7.07
CA GLU A 120 -6.56 -12.05 7.45
C GLU A 120 -7.24 -10.67 7.44
N SER A 121 -6.48 -9.60 7.69
CA SER A 121 -6.98 -8.22 7.70
C SER A 121 -6.85 -7.50 6.36
N GLY A 122 -6.29 -8.17 5.35
CA GLY A 122 -6.14 -7.61 4.01
C GLY A 122 -4.94 -6.69 3.84
N GLU A 123 -3.95 -6.74 4.75
CA GLU A 123 -2.74 -5.93 4.66
C GLU A 123 -1.85 -6.30 3.47
N GLN A 124 -1.13 -5.30 2.97
CA GLN A 124 -0.33 -5.41 1.74
C GLN A 124 0.95 -6.23 1.88
N PHE A 125 1.48 -6.41 3.10
CA PHE A 125 2.69 -7.19 3.34
C PHE A 125 2.37 -8.64 3.69
N SER A 126 1.55 -9.26 2.86
CA SER A 126 1.00 -10.59 3.11
C SER A 126 0.82 -11.38 1.81
N PRO A 127 0.58 -12.70 1.90
CA PRO A 127 0.24 -13.53 0.75
C PRO A 127 -0.95 -13.03 -0.09
N ARG A 128 -1.76 -12.06 0.39
CA ARG A 128 -2.83 -11.46 -0.40
C ARG A 128 -2.33 -10.95 -1.76
N VAL A 129 -1.13 -10.42 -1.82
CA VAL A 129 -0.52 -9.92 -3.07
C VAL A 129 -0.37 -11.03 -4.13
N LEU A 130 -0.30 -12.29 -3.69
CA LEU A 130 -0.27 -13.46 -4.57
C LEU A 130 -1.61 -13.71 -5.30
N LEU A 131 -2.69 -12.97 -5.00
CA LEU A 131 -3.91 -12.97 -5.83
C LEU A 131 -3.61 -12.55 -7.27
N GLY A 132 -2.56 -11.78 -7.50
CA GLY A 132 -2.06 -11.47 -8.83
C GLY A 132 -1.59 -12.69 -9.64
N ALA A 133 -1.16 -13.77 -8.97
CA ALA A 133 -0.86 -15.07 -9.62
C ALA A 133 -2.12 -15.72 -10.20
N TYR A 134 -3.27 -15.40 -9.63
CA TYR A 134 -4.59 -15.85 -10.06
C TYR A 134 -5.29 -14.83 -10.97
N GLY A 135 -4.60 -13.78 -11.41
CA GLY A 135 -5.10 -12.77 -12.35
C GLY A 135 -5.92 -11.64 -11.72
N ILE A 136 -6.00 -11.55 -10.39
CA ILE A 136 -6.70 -10.45 -9.72
C ILE A 136 -5.78 -9.23 -9.61
N GLN A 137 -6.22 -8.10 -10.20
CA GLN A 137 -5.56 -6.81 -10.02
C GLN A 137 -6.00 -6.18 -8.69
N LEU A 138 -5.07 -6.01 -7.76
CA LEU A 138 -5.33 -5.28 -6.52
C LEU A 138 -5.07 -3.79 -6.72
N THR A 139 -5.95 -2.96 -6.17
CA THR A 139 -5.84 -1.49 -6.16
C THR A 139 -6.20 -0.95 -4.76
N ASP A 140 -6.35 0.33 -4.60
CA ASP A 140 -6.65 1.03 -3.33
C ASP A 140 -7.96 0.63 -2.62
N GLY A 141 -8.77 -0.21 -3.21
CA GLY A 141 -9.97 -0.79 -2.57
C GLY A 141 -9.79 -2.22 -2.05
N ALA A 142 -8.59 -2.76 -2.22
CA ALA A 142 -8.36 -4.19 -2.00
C ALA A 142 -8.31 -4.61 -0.52
N ASP A 143 -8.06 -3.69 0.41
CA ASP A 143 -8.11 -3.93 1.86
C ASP A 143 -9.51 -4.35 2.35
N ALA A 144 -10.56 -3.94 1.62
CA ALA A 144 -11.95 -4.33 1.85
C ALA A 144 -12.45 -5.40 0.87
N GLY A 145 -11.54 -6.00 0.10
CA GLY A 145 -11.83 -7.09 -0.83
C GLY A 145 -12.25 -6.65 -2.24
N TYR A 146 -12.38 -5.36 -2.54
CA TYR A 146 -12.91 -4.89 -3.83
C TYR A 146 -11.82 -4.82 -4.90
N PHE A 147 -12.17 -5.25 -6.12
CA PHE A 147 -11.35 -5.15 -7.32
C PHE A 147 -12.23 -5.05 -8.56
N ALA A 148 -11.71 -4.53 -9.67
CA ALA A 148 -12.38 -4.52 -10.95
C ALA A 148 -11.80 -5.58 -11.88
N GLU A 149 -12.68 -6.24 -12.64
CA GLU A 149 -12.30 -7.22 -13.65
C GLU A 149 -13.32 -7.18 -14.78
N ASP A 150 -12.85 -7.08 -16.02
CA ASP A 150 -13.68 -6.94 -17.24
C ASP A 150 -14.70 -5.78 -17.18
N GLY A 151 -14.34 -4.71 -16.48
CA GLY A 151 -15.18 -3.54 -16.27
C GLY A 151 -16.26 -3.68 -15.20
N GLU A 152 -16.29 -4.80 -14.48
CA GLU A 152 -17.20 -5.07 -13.38
C GLU A 152 -16.49 -4.99 -12.03
N LEU A 153 -17.17 -4.42 -11.05
CA LEU A 153 -16.69 -4.42 -9.66
C LEU A 153 -17.03 -5.75 -8.99
N LYS A 154 -16.04 -6.40 -8.38
CA LYS A 154 -16.14 -7.68 -7.69
C LYS A 154 -15.56 -7.58 -6.27
N ASN A 155 -15.72 -8.64 -5.47
CA ASN A 155 -15.10 -8.74 -4.17
C ASN A 155 -14.43 -10.11 -4.00
N TYR A 156 -13.11 -10.11 -3.74
CA TYR A 156 -12.35 -11.36 -3.69
C TYR A 156 -12.60 -12.17 -2.42
N TYR A 157 -13.16 -11.60 -1.36
CA TYR A 157 -13.51 -12.38 -0.16
C TYR A 157 -14.46 -13.55 -0.46
N ILE A 158 -15.24 -13.44 -1.54
CA ILE A 158 -16.18 -14.48 -1.98
C ILE A 158 -15.80 -15.10 -3.34
N ASP A 159 -14.58 -14.88 -3.81
CA ASP A 159 -14.06 -15.42 -5.07
C ASP A 159 -13.30 -16.73 -4.82
N ASP A 160 -13.53 -17.74 -5.66
CA ASP A 160 -12.86 -19.04 -5.53
C ASP A 160 -11.33 -18.96 -5.61
N ARG A 161 -10.78 -17.94 -6.30
CA ARG A 161 -9.34 -17.69 -6.35
C ARG A 161 -8.76 -17.36 -4.97
N PHE A 162 -9.51 -16.64 -4.16
CA PHE A 162 -9.13 -16.36 -2.76
C PHE A 162 -9.22 -17.61 -1.89
N LYS A 163 -10.24 -18.47 -2.11
CA LYS A 163 -10.32 -19.79 -1.48
C LYS A 163 -9.05 -20.61 -1.77
N GLU A 164 -8.65 -20.71 -3.03
CA GLU A 164 -7.47 -21.49 -3.41
C GLU A 164 -6.17 -20.91 -2.81
N LEU A 165 -6.00 -19.59 -2.82
CA LEU A 165 -4.87 -18.95 -2.14
C LEU A 165 -4.89 -19.24 -0.62
N THR A 166 -6.05 -19.16 0.02
CA THR A 166 -6.18 -19.45 1.46
C THR A 166 -5.85 -20.91 1.79
N LYS A 167 -6.21 -21.85 0.91
CA LYS A 167 -5.79 -23.25 1.03
C LYS A 167 -4.27 -23.42 0.91
N TRP A 168 -3.63 -22.69 0.01
CA TRP A 168 -2.17 -22.70 -0.09
C TRP A 168 -1.52 -22.16 1.20
N VAL A 169 -2.01 -21.07 1.76
CA VAL A 169 -1.54 -20.52 3.05
C VAL A 169 -1.79 -21.52 4.19
N GLN A 170 -2.95 -22.17 4.25
CA GLN A 170 -3.25 -23.22 5.24
C GLN A 170 -2.27 -24.39 5.12
N ASN A 171 -1.95 -24.83 3.90
CA ASN A 171 -0.97 -25.90 3.68
C ASN A 171 0.43 -25.48 4.13
N ALA A 172 0.85 -24.25 3.83
CA ALA A 172 2.12 -23.72 4.30
C ALA A 172 2.18 -23.65 5.84
N TRP A 173 1.11 -23.21 6.49
CA TRP A 173 0.98 -23.21 7.95
C TRP A 173 1.08 -24.62 8.54
N LYS A 174 0.34 -25.57 8.00
CA LYS A 174 0.33 -26.97 8.46
C LYS A 174 1.70 -27.64 8.39
N ASN A 175 2.55 -27.19 7.48
CA ASN A 175 3.90 -27.69 7.32
C ASN A 175 4.96 -26.82 8.04
N ASP A 176 4.54 -25.92 8.91
CA ASP A 176 5.37 -24.97 9.66
C ASP A 176 6.30 -24.13 8.76
N LEU A 177 5.84 -23.76 7.57
CA LEU A 177 6.59 -22.90 6.64
C LEU A 177 6.35 -21.41 6.88
N ILE A 178 5.48 -21.08 7.83
CA ILE A 178 5.08 -19.72 8.19
C ILE A 178 5.46 -19.44 9.64
N ASN A 179 5.91 -18.23 9.93
CA ASN A 179 6.11 -17.76 11.29
C ASN A 179 4.84 -17.95 12.12
N GLU A 180 4.96 -18.61 13.27
CA GLU A 180 3.82 -18.91 14.15
C GLU A 180 3.12 -17.67 14.73
N GLU A 181 3.77 -16.50 14.70
CA GLU A 181 3.26 -15.26 15.26
C GLU A 181 2.53 -14.38 14.21
N VAL A 182 2.40 -14.77 12.93
CA VAL A 182 1.84 -13.91 11.86
C VAL A 182 0.41 -13.42 12.12
N PHE A 183 -0.39 -14.14 12.90
CA PHE A 183 -1.75 -13.75 13.28
C PHE A 183 -1.83 -12.99 14.61
N THR A 184 -0.70 -12.76 15.28
CA THR A 184 -0.65 -12.11 16.60
C THR A 184 0.40 -11.01 16.71
N GLN A 185 1.40 -10.99 15.81
CA GLN A 185 2.43 -9.97 15.79
C GLN A 185 1.88 -8.63 15.31
N ASP A 186 2.43 -7.55 15.85
CA ASP A 186 2.22 -6.21 15.34
C ASP A 186 3.28 -5.84 14.26
N TYR A 187 3.08 -4.70 13.62
CA TYR A 187 4.01 -4.22 12.59
C TYR A 187 5.44 -4.03 13.10
N THR A 188 5.61 -3.61 14.36
CA THR A 188 6.94 -3.43 14.98
C THR A 188 7.68 -4.76 15.11
N LYS A 189 6.98 -5.81 15.55
CA LYS A 189 7.54 -7.17 15.64
C LYS A 189 7.87 -7.71 14.25
N PHE A 190 6.95 -7.56 13.29
CA PHE A 190 7.16 -7.91 11.89
C PHE A 190 8.45 -7.28 11.34
N GLN A 191 8.64 -5.97 11.49
CA GLN A 191 9.86 -5.28 11.05
C GLN A 191 11.12 -5.78 11.79
N SER A 192 11.05 -5.96 13.10
CA SER A 192 12.21 -6.35 13.89
C SER A 192 12.73 -7.75 13.58
N LEU A 193 11.83 -8.69 13.24
CA LEU A 193 12.23 -10.06 12.87
C LEU A 193 13.11 -10.09 11.62
N ALA A 194 12.72 -9.37 10.56
CA ALA A 194 13.47 -9.34 9.32
C ALA A 194 14.82 -8.63 9.42
N ARG A 195 14.95 -7.70 10.38
CA ARG A 195 16.24 -7.03 10.68
C ARG A 195 17.23 -7.92 11.43
N GLY A 196 16.79 -9.13 11.82
CA GLY A 196 17.64 -10.16 12.39
C GLY A 196 18.32 -9.79 13.70
N SER A 197 19.34 -10.55 14.05
CA SER A 197 20.22 -10.25 15.17
C SER A 197 21.68 -10.46 14.76
N GLU A 198 22.57 -9.54 15.14
CA GLU A 198 24.04 -9.70 14.94
C GLU A 198 24.47 -10.06 13.52
N ASP A 199 23.84 -9.49 12.50
CA ASP A 199 24.12 -9.74 11.08
C ASP A 199 23.65 -11.14 10.57
N ILE A 200 22.88 -11.87 11.36
CA ILE A 200 22.28 -13.16 10.98
C ILE A 200 20.84 -12.95 10.56
N ALA A 201 20.53 -13.24 9.30
CA ALA A 201 19.17 -13.22 8.77
C ALA A 201 18.34 -14.38 9.35
N LYS A 202 17.11 -14.10 9.76
CA LYS A 202 16.17 -15.07 10.31
C LYS A 202 15.01 -15.40 9.39
N VAL A 203 14.74 -14.56 8.39
CA VAL A 203 13.57 -14.68 7.51
C VAL A 203 14.01 -15.02 6.09
N GLY A 204 13.42 -16.06 5.51
CA GLY A 204 13.73 -16.52 4.16
C GLY A 204 12.96 -15.75 3.08
N PHE A 205 11.64 -15.67 3.21
CA PHE A 205 10.73 -15.01 2.27
C PHE A 205 9.75 -14.09 3.00
N THR A 206 9.54 -12.88 2.48
CA THR A 206 8.67 -11.89 3.11
C THR A 206 8.29 -10.77 2.14
N TRP A 207 7.48 -9.82 2.61
CA TRP A 207 7.07 -8.60 1.90
C TRP A 207 7.57 -7.36 2.65
N GLY A 208 7.64 -6.23 1.96
CA GLY A 208 8.01 -4.94 2.56
C GLY A 208 7.94 -3.80 1.57
N TRP A 209 8.26 -2.58 2.01
CA TRP A 209 8.34 -1.40 1.17
C TRP A 209 9.54 -1.48 0.21
N ASP A 210 10.72 -1.66 0.76
CA ASP A 210 12.00 -1.85 0.07
C ASP A 210 12.98 -2.62 0.99
N ARG A 211 14.12 -3.05 0.44
CA ARG A 211 15.12 -3.82 1.18
C ARG A 211 15.73 -3.05 2.35
N SER A 212 15.96 -1.73 2.19
CA SER A 212 16.59 -0.93 3.23
C SER A 212 15.68 -0.78 4.44
N ASP A 213 14.37 -0.50 4.19
CA ASP A 213 13.36 -0.44 5.24
C ASP A 213 13.16 -1.80 5.91
N ARG A 214 12.96 -2.85 5.12
CA ARG A 214 12.58 -4.17 5.66
C ARG A 214 13.71 -4.87 6.43
N PHE A 215 14.96 -4.83 5.90
CA PHE A 215 16.07 -5.61 6.43
C PHE A 215 17.16 -4.78 7.09
N GLY A 216 17.09 -3.44 6.99
CA GLY A 216 18.11 -2.53 7.50
C GLY A 216 19.43 -2.64 6.73
N ASN A 217 20.38 -1.77 7.10
CA ASN A 217 21.67 -1.63 6.40
C ASN A 217 22.56 -2.87 6.42
N LYS A 218 22.38 -3.76 7.41
CA LYS A 218 23.24 -4.94 7.58
C LYS A 218 22.84 -6.13 6.73
N LEU A 219 21.53 -6.37 6.60
CA LEU A 219 21.02 -7.62 5.97
C LEU A 219 20.45 -7.40 4.57
N ARG A 220 20.15 -6.15 4.18
CA ARG A 220 19.49 -5.85 2.89
C ARG A 220 20.16 -6.50 1.68
N ASP A 221 21.49 -6.60 1.67
CA ASP A 221 22.24 -7.17 0.55
C ASP A 221 22.14 -8.70 0.46
N GLN A 222 21.59 -9.36 1.47
CA GLN A 222 21.27 -10.79 1.43
C GLN A 222 19.95 -11.08 0.70
N TYR A 223 19.14 -10.07 0.41
CA TYR A 223 17.82 -10.23 -0.20
C TYR A 223 17.75 -9.67 -1.61
N ILE A 224 16.85 -10.23 -2.40
CA ILE A 224 16.46 -9.73 -3.72
C ILE A 224 14.95 -9.64 -3.80
N SER A 225 14.46 -8.67 -4.59
CA SER A 225 13.07 -8.65 -5.03
C SER A 225 12.82 -9.73 -6.07
N ILE A 226 11.64 -10.34 -6.05
CA ILE A 226 11.23 -11.33 -7.06
C ILE A 226 9.92 -10.89 -7.72
N PRO A 227 9.73 -11.21 -9.02
CA PRO A 227 8.49 -10.89 -9.72
C PRO A 227 7.32 -11.74 -9.19
N GLN A 228 6.09 -11.39 -9.63
CA GLN A 228 4.91 -12.21 -9.32
C GLN A 228 5.11 -13.65 -9.79
N LEU A 229 4.73 -14.57 -8.93
CA LEU A 229 4.81 -16.00 -9.18
C LEU A 229 3.61 -16.47 -10.02
N LYS A 230 3.79 -17.52 -10.78
CA LYS A 230 2.66 -18.29 -11.36
C LYS A 230 2.07 -19.22 -10.30
N VAL A 231 0.81 -19.58 -10.46
CA VAL A 231 0.21 -20.65 -9.62
C VAL A 231 0.94 -21.96 -9.83
N SER A 232 1.20 -22.35 -11.09
CA SER A 232 1.96 -23.55 -11.48
C SER A 232 2.71 -23.29 -12.78
N ALA A 233 3.64 -24.18 -13.16
CA ALA A 233 4.43 -24.07 -14.38
C ALA A 233 3.54 -24.04 -15.65
N ASP A 234 2.43 -24.77 -15.65
CA ASP A 234 1.49 -24.84 -16.77
C ASP A 234 0.43 -23.71 -16.76
N SER A 235 0.47 -22.82 -15.79
CA SER A 235 -0.50 -21.71 -15.70
C SER A 235 -0.32 -20.72 -16.85
N ASN A 236 -1.41 -20.45 -17.57
CA ASN A 236 -1.51 -19.44 -18.62
C ASN A 236 -2.26 -18.18 -18.14
N ILE A 237 -2.50 -18.04 -16.84
CA ILE A 237 -3.13 -16.87 -16.25
C ILE A 237 -2.21 -15.68 -16.46
N GLU A 238 -2.77 -14.56 -16.93
CA GLU A 238 -2.05 -13.30 -17.03
C GLU A 238 -1.71 -12.82 -15.62
N LEU A 239 -0.42 -12.66 -15.34
CA LEU A 239 0.04 -12.22 -14.03
C LEU A 239 -0.33 -10.76 -13.80
N ARG A 240 -0.80 -10.48 -12.59
CA ARG A 240 -1.10 -9.12 -12.10
C ARG A 240 -0.27 -8.83 -10.86
N TYR A 241 -0.09 -7.56 -10.59
CA TYR A 241 0.49 -7.12 -9.32
C TYR A 241 -0.31 -5.93 -8.79
N ASN A 242 -0.17 -5.61 -7.48
CA ASN A 242 -0.90 -4.49 -6.91
C ASN A 242 -0.51 -3.16 -7.56
N ASN A 243 -1.49 -2.30 -7.77
CA ASN A 243 -1.31 -0.92 -8.19
C ASN A 243 -2.00 0.00 -7.18
N ASP A 244 -1.19 0.69 -6.41
CA ASP A 244 -1.63 1.56 -5.32
C ASP A 244 -1.41 3.04 -5.68
N PHE A 245 -1.35 3.38 -6.98
CA PHE A 245 -1.03 4.72 -7.46
C PHE A 245 -1.94 5.79 -6.84
N TYR A 246 -3.23 5.53 -6.75
CA TYR A 246 -4.19 6.45 -6.15
C TYR A 246 -4.22 6.43 -4.61
N TYR A 247 -3.43 5.60 -3.99
CA TYR A 247 -3.16 5.61 -2.55
C TYR A 247 -1.80 6.27 -2.27
N GLU A 248 -0.77 5.85 -2.99
CA GLU A 248 0.61 6.29 -2.79
C GLU A 248 0.90 7.67 -3.38
N ASN A 249 0.39 7.94 -4.57
CA ASN A 249 0.72 9.13 -5.33
C ASN A 249 -0.30 10.25 -5.17
N TYR A 250 -1.56 9.90 -4.88
CA TYR A 250 -2.64 10.82 -4.57
C TYR A 250 -3.17 10.54 -3.17
N SER A 251 -3.47 11.58 -2.42
CA SER A 251 -4.18 11.42 -1.16
C SER A 251 -4.99 12.66 -0.86
N ARG A 252 -6.12 12.46 -0.19
CA ARG A 252 -6.96 13.54 0.34
C ARG A 252 -6.55 13.88 1.78
N ASN A 253 -7.22 14.85 2.36
CA ASN A 253 -7.19 15.13 3.80
C ASN A 253 -5.85 15.68 4.33
N ALA A 254 -5.00 16.27 3.45
CA ALA A 254 -3.75 16.85 3.90
C ALA A 254 -3.96 18.05 4.84
N ILE A 255 -4.84 19.00 4.48
CA ILE A 255 -5.23 20.11 5.35
C ILE A 255 -6.73 20.36 5.24
N ALA A 256 -7.42 20.41 6.37
CA ALA A 256 -8.79 20.90 6.49
C ALA A 256 -8.84 22.16 7.35
N ILE A 257 -9.76 23.09 7.04
CA ILE A 257 -9.99 24.33 7.82
C ILE A 257 -11.33 24.18 8.55
N ALA A 258 -11.29 24.32 9.88
CA ALA A 258 -12.50 24.29 10.67
C ALA A 258 -13.40 25.50 10.34
N GLU A 259 -14.73 25.32 10.33
CA GLU A 259 -15.69 26.38 10.06
C GLU A 259 -15.58 27.54 11.06
N SER A 260 -15.18 27.26 12.31
CA SER A 260 -14.93 28.26 13.36
C SER A 260 -13.66 29.10 13.16
N CYS A 261 -12.85 28.83 12.13
CA CYS A 261 -11.65 29.61 11.82
C CYS A 261 -12.04 31.06 11.48
N LYS A 262 -11.49 32.02 12.23
CA LYS A 262 -11.82 33.46 12.08
C LYS A 262 -11.14 34.10 10.88
N ASN A 263 -10.02 33.56 10.41
CA ASN A 263 -9.23 34.10 9.30
C ASN A 263 -8.95 33.02 8.25
N LYS A 264 -10.01 32.64 7.54
CA LYS A 264 -9.98 31.55 6.58
C LYS A 264 -9.06 31.82 5.39
N GLU A 265 -9.02 33.08 4.91
CA GLU A 265 -8.12 33.48 3.82
C GLU A 265 -6.64 33.31 4.20
N ALA A 266 -6.26 33.77 5.40
CA ALA A 266 -4.88 33.62 5.87
C ALA A 266 -4.52 32.12 6.09
N ALA A 267 -5.47 31.34 6.60
CA ALA A 267 -5.30 29.89 6.74
C ALA A 267 -5.12 29.21 5.39
N MET A 268 -5.85 29.64 4.34
CA MET A 268 -5.73 29.11 3.00
C MET A 268 -4.39 29.47 2.35
N LYS A 269 -3.95 30.72 2.47
CA LYS A 269 -2.64 31.17 1.99
C LYS A 269 -1.50 30.44 2.69
N PHE A 270 -1.63 30.17 3.98
CA PHE A 270 -0.67 29.37 4.73
C PHE A 270 -0.67 27.91 4.25
N ALA A 271 -1.84 27.32 3.99
CA ALA A 271 -1.94 25.98 3.44
C ALA A 271 -1.31 25.90 2.05
N ASP A 272 -1.58 26.86 1.17
CA ASP A 272 -1.03 26.91 -0.20
C ASP A 272 0.49 27.01 -0.25
N ALA A 273 1.11 27.66 0.75
CA ALA A 273 2.56 27.80 0.80
C ALA A 273 3.32 26.44 0.89
N PHE A 274 2.69 25.39 1.38
CA PHE A 274 3.28 24.05 1.38
C PHE A 274 3.35 23.41 -0.02
N TYR A 275 2.53 23.89 -0.97
CA TYR A 275 2.45 23.40 -2.35
C TYR A 275 3.43 24.13 -3.30
N ASP A 276 4.22 25.11 -2.79
CA ASP A 276 5.38 25.63 -3.49
C ASP A 276 6.40 24.50 -3.75
N GLU A 277 7.14 24.58 -4.87
CA GLU A 277 8.06 23.53 -5.31
C GLU A 277 9.08 23.17 -4.22
N LEU A 278 9.79 24.18 -3.69
CA LEU A 278 10.82 23.94 -2.69
C LEU A 278 10.23 23.55 -1.33
N ALA A 279 9.10 24.12 -0.94
CA ALA A 279 8.41 23.75 0.29
C ALA A 279 7.94 22.29 0.22
N SER A 280 7.36 21.86 -0.90
CA SER A 280 6.90 20.48 -1.12
C SER A 280 8.02 19.46 -0.99
N ILE A 281 9.20 19.74 -1.54
CA ILE A 281 10.38 18.87 -1.43
C ILE A 281 10.82 18.75 0.04
N GLN A 282 10.84 19.86 0.78
CA GLN A 282 11.20 19.85 2.20
C GLN A 282 10.15 19.16 3.07
N VAL A 283 8.89 19.30 2.75
CA VAL A 283 7.80 18.58 3.43
C VAL A 283 7.98 17.08 3.28
N LEU A 284 8.35 16.61 2.10
CA LEU A 284 8.50 15.18 1.82
C LEU A 284 9.80 14.59 2.38
N PHE A 285 10.94 15.28 2.20
CA PHE A 285 12.26 14.71 2.48
C PHE A 285 12.97 15.30 3.70
N GLY A 286 12.55 16.47 4.18
CA GLY A 286 13.16 17.18 5.30
C GLY A 286 13.87 18.46 4.91
N GLY A 287 14.47 19.13 5.89
CA GLY A 287 15.00 20.49 5.78
C GLY A 287 16.34 20.60 5.07
N MET A 288 16.70 21.85 4.79
CA MET A 288 17.97 22.26 4.17
C MET A 288 18.96 22.87 5.20
N ASN A 289 18.66 22.77 6.49
CA ASN A 289 19.48 23.35 7.56
C ASN A 289 20.71 22.48 7.85
N ASP A 290 21.80 23.12 8.21
CA ASP A 290 23.12 22.50 8.38
C ASP A 290 23.19 21.34 9.39
N LYS A 291 22.30 21.32 10.39
CA LYS A 291 22.38 20.35 11.49
C LYS A 291 21.84 18.98 11.12
N ASP A 292 20.70 18.96 10.42
CA ASP A 292 20.00 17.72 10.04
C ASP A 292 19.59 17.86 8.55
N GLN A 293 20.57 18.22 7.71
CA GLN A 293 20.33 18.50 6.32
C GLN A 293 19.89 17.23 5.59
N CYS A 294 18.69 17.28 5.01
CA CYS A 294 18.12 16.19 4.22
C CYS A 294 18.18 16.48 2.72
N ILE A 295 18.23 17.76 2.36
CA ILE A 295 18.23 18.21 0.96
C ILE A 295 19.33 19.23 0.77
N LYS A 296 20.04 19.13 -0.36
CA LYS A 296 21.00 20.11 -0.86
C LYS A 296 20.44 20.76 -2.11
N ASP A 297 20.43 22.08 -2.14
CA ASP A 297 20.19 22.86 -3.36
C ASP A 297 21.47 22.88 -4.21
N ASN A 298 21.40 22.38 -5.43
CA ASN A 298 22.53 22.38 -6.38
C ASN A 298 22.54 23.65 -7.25
N GLY A 299 21.53 24.49 -7.10
CA GLY A 299 21.27 25.63 -7.99
C GLY A 299 20.55 25.22 -9.27
N GLY A 300 20.00 26.23 -9.97
CA GLY A 300 19.28 25.99 -11.24
C GLY A 300 17.98 25.19 -11.12
N GLY A 301 17.40 25.07 -9.91
CA GLY A 301 16.16 24.31 -9.66
C GLY A 301 16.38 22.80 -9.58
N THR A 302 17.58 22.35 -9.27
CA THR A 302 17.91 20.93 -9.04
C THR A 302 18.34 20.71 -7.60
N TYR A 303 18.01 19.54 -7.06
CA TYR A 303 18.20 19.22 -5.65
C TYR A 303 18.74 17.80 -5.47
N THR A 304 19.57 17.59 -4.44
CA THR A 304 20.02 16.25 -4.03
C THR A 304 19.36 15.88 -2.71
N VAL A 305 18.69 14.73 -2.66
CA VAL A 305 18.25 14.11 -1.41
C VAL A 305 19.46 13.40 -0.80
N LEU A 306 19.90 13.90 0.36
CA LEU A 306 21.10 13.42 1.03
C LEU A 306 20.83 12.10 1.77
N PRO A 307 21.86 11.25 1.91
CA PRO A 307 21.75 10.07 2.77
C PRO A 307 21.57 10.49 4.24
N PRO A 308 21.07 9.59 5.11
CA PRO A 308 20.98 9.85 6.55
C PRO A 308 22.30 10.35 7.13
N ALA A 309 22.26 11.43 7.92
CA ALA A 309 23.43 11.90 8.66
C ALA A 309 23.87 10.89 9.73
N ASP A 310 22.91 10.13 10.29
CA ASP A 310 23.18 8.95 11.10
C ASP A 310 23.20 7.70 10.20
N SER A 311 24.38 7.18 9.96
CA SER A 311 24.60 5.99 9.11
C SER A 311 23.98 4.70 9.67
N ALA A 312 23.51 4.70 10.93
CA ALA A 312 22.78 3.58 11.52
C ALA A 312 21.29 3.56 11.12
N MET A 313 20.76 4.70 10.66
CA MET A 313 19.37 4.81 10.20
C MET A 313 19.26 4.44 8.71
N ASP A 314 18.19 3.78 8.34
CA ASP A 314 17.79 3.65 6.94
C ASP A 314 17.15 4.96 6.44
N PRO A 315 17.13 5.18 5.09
CA PRO A 315 16.62 6.43 4.52
C PRO A 315 15.13 6.70 4.81
N GLY A 316 14.32 5.65 4.93
CA GLY A 316 12.91 5.77 5.29
C GLY A 316 12.75 6.30 6.71
N SER A 317 13.39 5.67 7.69
CA SER A 317 13.39 6.11 9.09
C SER A 317 13.94 7.53 9.25
N TRP A 318 14.99 7.89 8.49
CA TRP A 318 15.54 9.24 8.48
C TRP A 318 14.53 10.27 7.99
N LYS A 319 13.88 9.98 6.85
CA LYS A 319 12.81 10.82 6.29
C LYS A 319 11.69 11.07 7.32
N TRP A 320 11.19 10.03 7.95
CA TRP A 320 10.11 10.13 8.95
C TRP A 320 10.53 10.88 10.23
N ALA A 321 11.80 10.85 10.60
CA ALA A 321 12.30 11.57 11.75
C ALA A 321 12.50 13.08 11.50
N ASN A 322 12.68 13.50 10.24
CA ASN A 322 13.11 14.86 9.88
C ASN A 322 12.14 15.61 8.97
N ALA A 323 11.01 14.99 8.55
CA ALA A 323 10.02 15.58 7.65
C ALA A 323 8.59 15.26 8.10
N PHE A 324 7.62 15.91 7.45
CA PHE A 324 6.23 15.43 7.48
C PHE A 324 6.07 14.13 6.68
N ALA A 325 7.06 13.83 5.85
CA ALA A 325 7.10 12.67 4.99
C ALA A 325 5.79 12.55 4.17
N ASP A 326 5.30 11.32 3.99
CA ASP A 326 4.13 11.07 3.16
C ASP A 326 2.81 11.57 3.77
N TYR A 327 2.81 12.08 4.99
CA TYR A 327 1.62 12.69 5.62
C TYR A 327 1.53 14.21 5.47
N GLY A 328 2.56 14.84 4.90
CA GLY A 328 2.55 16.28 4.67
C GLY A 328 1.67 16.73 3.52
N PRO A 329 1.26 18.01 3.51
CA PRO A 329 0.68 18.64 2.34
C PRO A 329 1.78 18.99 1.34
N PHE A 330 1.70 18.53 0.11
CA PHE A 330 2.70 18.82 -0.93
C PHE A 330 2.15 18.63 -2.35
N TYR A 331 2.84 19.24 -3.28
CA TYR A 331 2.74 18.99 -4.71
C TYR A 331 4.14 18.72 -5.28
N ILE A 332 4.51 17.44 -5.38
CA ILE A 332 5.75 17.03 -6.06
C ILE A 332 5.44 16.87 -7.55
N ARG A 333 5.84 17.85 -8.33
CA ARG A 333 5.57 17.93 -9.77
C ARG A 333 6.24 16.82 -10.56
N ASP A 334 5.69 16.46 -11.71
CA ASP A 334 6.22 15.36 -12.54
C ASP A 334 7.65 15.61 -13.01
N GLU A 335 7.99 16.86 -13.33
CA GLU A 335 9.34 17.23 -13.73
C GLU A 335 10.38 17.10 -12.60
N MET A 336 9.95 16.91 -11.35
CA MET A 336 10.88 16.66 -10.24
C MET A 336 11.62 15.33 -10.37
N LYS A 337 11.14 14.38 -11.18
CA LYS A 337 11.87 13.15 -11.52
C LYS A 337 13.25 13.45 -12.13
N ASP A 338 13.32 14.52 -12.92
CA ASP A 338 14.55 14.95 -13.60
C ASP A 338 15.37 15.96 -12.77
N LYS A 339 14.76 16.58 -11.76
CA LYS A 339 15.37 17.63 -10.94
C LYS A 339 15.88 17.13 -9.58
N LEU A 340 15.41 15.96 -9.14
CA LEU A 340 15.80 15.33 -7.87
C LEU A 340 16.85 14.26 -8.10
N GLU A 341 18.05 14.50 -7.59
CA GLU A 341 19.06 13.46 -7.45
C GLU A 341 18.81 12.67 -6.17
N LEU A 342 18.30 11.43 -6.34
CA LEU A 342 18.05 10.52 -5.24
C LEU A 342 19.32 9.77 -4.84
N GLY A 343 19.45 9.43 -3.55
CA GLY A 343 20.52 8.56 -3.05
C GLY A 343 20.40 7.12 -3.61
N GLU A 344 21.49 6.37 -3.56
CA GLU A 344 21.56 5.00 -4.11
C GLU A 344 20.50 4.05 -3.51
N ASP A 345 20.19 4.19 -2.21
CA ASP A 345 19.17 3.37 -1.57
C ASP A 345 17.76 3.64 -2.12
N MET A 346 17.44 4.90 -2.39
CA MET A 346 16.15 5.26 -3.00
C MET A 346 16.07 4.82 -4.46
N LYS A 347 17.17 4.92 -5.22
CA LYS A 347 17.25 4.37 -6.58
C LYS A 347 17.03 2.85 -6.57
N SER A 348 17.69 2.14 -5.65
CA SER A 348 17.52 0.71 -5.46
C SER A 348 16.06 0.35 -5.14
N ALA A 349 15.39 1.10 -4.26
CA ALA A 349 13.98 0.89 -3.94
C ALA A 349 13.07 1.07 -5.17
N ILE A 350 13.36 2.05 -6.04
CA ILE A 350 12.63 2.24 -7.30
C ILE A 350 12.87 1.06 -8.25
N GLU A 351 14.10 0.58 -8.38
CA GLU A 351 14.44 -0.58 -9.22
C GLU A 351 13.75 -1.85 -8.73
N GLU A 352 13.74 -2.10 -7.42
CA GLU A 352 13.05 -3.24 -6.79
C GLU A 352 11.56 -3.27 -7.12
N LYS A 353 10.92 -2.12 -7.14
CA LYS A 353 9.49 -1.98 -7.47
C LYS A 353 9.23 -2.02 -8.97
N SER A 354 10.18 -1.58 -9.80
CA SER A 354 10.02 -1.50 -11.26
C SER A 354 9.87 -2.86 -11.94
N ILE A 355 10.28 -3.95 -11.27
CA ILE A 355 10.08 -5.32 -11.79
C ILE A 355 8.60 -5.69 -11.98
N TYR A 356 7.68 -4.95 -11.35
CA TYR A 356 6.23 -5.19 -11.45
C TYR A 356 5.54 -4.30 -12.49
N THR A 357 6.27 -3.40 -13.17
CA THR A 357 5.69 -2.36 -14.05
C THR A 357 4.78 -2.93 -15.14
N ASP A 358 5.12 -4.06 -15.73
CA ASP A 358 4.28 -4.68 -16.77
C ASP A 358 3.03 -5.39 -16.19
N MET A 359 3.10 -5.80 -14.92
CA MET A 359 2.05 -6.58 -14.24
C MET A 359 1.07 -5.72 -13.45
N ASN A 360 1.43 -4.45 -13.16
CA ASN A 360 0.58 -3.54 -12.42
C ASN A 360 -0.11 -2.46 -13.27
N GLN A 361 -0.14 -2.65 -14.61
CA GLN A 361 -0.81 -1.74 -15.54
C GLN A 361 -2.32 -1.74 -15.30
N LEU A 362 -2.89 -0.53 -15.25
CA LEU A 362 -4.33 -0.34 -15.14
C LEU A 362 -4.95 0.04 -16.49
N ASP A 363 -6.09 -0.56 -16.76
CA ASP A 363 -7.02 -0.19 -17.84
C ASP A 363 -8.30 0.30 -17.19
N GLU A 364 -8.58 1.61 -17.30
CA GLU A 364 -9.73 2.27 -16.67
C GLU A 364 -11.07 1.64 -17.06
N GLN A 365 -11.12 0.95 -18.18
CA GLN A 365 -12.33 0.27 -18.66
C GLN A 365 -12.47 -1.17 -18.18
N LYS A 366 -11.37 -1.79 -17.67
CA LYS A 366 -11.34 -3.22 -17.37
C LYS A 366 -11.01 -3.57 -15.94
N ASN A 367 -9.88 -3.06 -15.42
CA ASN A 367 -9.33 -3.54 -14.15
C ASN A 367 -8.98 -2.44 -13.14
N ALA A 368 -9.28 -1.18 -13.45
CA ALA A 368 -9.05 -0.08 -12.54
C ALA A 368 -10.26 0.14 -11.61
N TYR A 369 -10.04 0.08 -10.31
CA TYR A 369 -11.00 0.50 -9.31
C TYR A 369 -10.31 1.43 -8.32
N HIS A 370 -10.62 2.70 -8.40
CA HIS A 370 -10.02 3.75 -7.58
C HIS A 370 -10.99 4.16 -6.48
N ASN A 371 -10.88 3.58 -5.31
CA ASN A 371 -11.76 3.86 -4.18
C ASN A 371 -11.79 5.36 -3.83
N ALA A 372 -10.65 6.06 -3.97
CA ALA A 372 -10.54 7.51 -3.73
C ALA A 372 -11.43 8.36 -4.65
N PHE A 373 -11.83 7.85 -5.82
CA PHE A 373 -12.69 8.55 -6.76
C PHE A 373 -14.18 8.24 -6.58
N MET A 374 -14.50 7.26 -5.74
CA MET A 374 -15.90 6.89 -5.49
C MET A 374 -16.56 7.94 -4.59
N LYS A 375 -17.75 8.39 -4.96
CA LYS A 375 -18.49 9.45 -4.26
C LYS A 375 -19.79 8.91 -3.66
N TYR A 376 -19.90 9.00 -2.35
CA TYR A 376 -21.04 8.47 -1.60
C TYR A 376 -21.81 9.60 -0.88
N ASN A 377 -23.09 9.39 -0.61
CA ASN A 377 -23.84 10.23 0.31
C ASN A 377 -23.68 9.72 1.77
N ALA A 378 -24.09 10.52 2.75
CA ALA A 378 -23.94 10.18 4.16
C ALA A 378 -24.63 8.86 4.56
N ALA A 379 -25.80 8.57 3.99
CA ALA A 379 -26.54 7.34 4.32
C ALA A 379 -25.80 6.11 3.79
N ASP A 380 -25.31 6.16 2.53
CA ASP A 380 -24.54 5.08 1.92
C ASP A 380 -23.20 4.87 2.65
N THR A 381 -22.49 5.97 2.98
CA THR A 381 -21.23 5.93 3.76
C THR A 381 -21.42 5.22 5.10
N ASN A 382 -22.43 5.61 5.88
CA ASN A 382 -22.71 5.01 7.17
C ASN A 382 -23.12 3.53 7.05
N THR A 383 -23.94 3.19 6.05
CA THR A 383 -24.36 1.79 5.80
C THR A 383 -23.14 0.93 5.44
N MET A 384 -22.32 1.40 4.52
CA MET A 384 -21.11 0.67 4.10
C MET A 384 -20.12 0.49 5.25
N ALA A 385 -19.86 1.52 6.05
CA ALA A 385 -18.93 1.44 7.16
C ALA A 385 -19.38 0.40 8.22
N MET A 386 -20.67 0.40 8.57
CA MET A 386 -21.24 -0.56 9.52
C MET A 386 -21.15 -2.01 8.98
N ASN A 387 -21.56 -2.21 7.74
CA ASN A 387 -21.50 -3.52 7.10
C ASN A 387 -20.05 -4.01 6.97
N GLN A 388 -19.14 -3.15 6.49
CA GLN A 388 -17.73 -3.50 6.28
C GLN A 388 -17.05 -3.93 7.57
N ARG A 389 -17.34 -3.27 8.69
CA ARG A 389 -16.82 -3.69 9.99
C ARG A 389 -17.25 -5.10 10.38
N ASN A 390 -18.53 -5.43 10.16
CA ASN A 390 -19.05 -6.77 10.45
C ASN A 390 -18.44 -7.82 9.51
N ILE A 391 -18.32 -7.49 8.22
CA ILE A 391 -17.69 -8.33 7.20
C ILE A 391 -16.24 -8.61 7.56
N ASN A 392 -15.44 -7.56 7.83
CA ASN A 392 -14.02 -7.71 8.14
C ASN A 392 -13.81 -8.57 9.39
N ASN A 393 -14.55 -8.33 10.46
CA ASN A 393 -14.46 -9.14 11.68
C ASN A 393 -14.75 -10.63 11.40
N TYR A 394 -15.78 -10.92 10.61
CA TYR A 394 -16.14 -12.29 10.28
C TYR A 394 -15.11 -12.96 9.37
N VAL A 395 -14.66 -12.25 8.34
CA VAL A 395 -13.64 -12.72 7.39
C VAL A 395 -12.33 -13.03 8.12
N GLN A 396 -11.84 -12.10 8.93
CA GLN A 396 -10.60 -12.26 9.71
C GLN A 396 -10.67 -13.50 10.63
N GLN A 397 -11.74 -13.60 11.43
CA GLN A 397 -11.92 -14.73 12.34
C GLN A 397 -12.00 -16.06 11.61
N THR A 398 -12.72 -16.09 10.49
CA THR A 398 -12.91 -17.33 9.72
C THR A 398 -11.61 -17.77 9.06
N ILE A 399 -10.90 -16.87 8.40
CA ILE A 399 -9.61 -17.16 7.74
C ILE A 399 -8.58 -17.64 8.76
N THR A 400 -8.43 -16.91 9.87
CA THR A 400 -7.50 -17.33 10.94
C THR A 400 -7.83 -18.73 11.44
N SER A 401 -9.11 -19.00 11.72
CA SER A 401 -9.56 -20.30 12.18
C SER A 401 -9.34 -21.41 11.14
N TRP A 402 -9.61 -21.15 9.86
CA TRP A 402 -9.33 -22.11 8.80
C TRP A 402 -7.84 -22.49 8.77
N ILE A 403 -6.96 -21.49 8.81
CA ILE A 403 -5.52 -21.70 8.69
C ILE A 403 -4.97 -22.38 9.94
N THR A 404 -5.23 -21.82 11.12
CA THR A 404 -4.58 -22.24 12.37
C THR A 404 -5.18 -23.53 12.96
N GLU A 405 -6.48 -23.78 12.78
CA GLU A 405 -7.17 -24.97 13.28
C GLU A 405 -7.27 -26.08 12.23
N GLY A 406 -6.83 -25.83 10.97
CA GLY A 406 -6.82 -26.83 9.89
C GLY A 406 -8.22 -27.27 9.45
N LYS A 407 -9.20 -26.34 9.47
CA LYS A 407 -10.58 -26.64 9.05
C LYS A 407 -10.65 -26.95 7.56
N ASP A 408 -11.67 -27.69 7.16
CA ASP A 408 -11.96 -28.04 5.78
C ASP A 408 -12.60 -26.85 5.05
N ILE A 409 -11.76 -26.06 4.36
CA ILE A 409 -12.16 -24.84 3.66
C ILE A 409 -13.19 -25.15 2.57
N ASP A 410 -13.00 -26.23 1.79
CA ASP A 410 -13.93 -26.58 0.71
C ASP A 410 -15.32 -26.89 1.24
N LYS A 411 -15.41 -27.52 2.40
CA LYS A 411 -16.69 -27.85 3.04
C LYS A 411 -17.39 -26.63 3.65
N GLU A 412 -16.62 -25.66 4.16
CA GLU A 412 -17.17 -24.50 4.85
C GLU A 412 -17.38 -23.30 3.92
N TRP A 413 -16.82 -23.31 2.71
CA TRP A 413 -16.78 -22.17 1.79
C TRP A 413 -18.16 -21.60 1.44
N ASP A 414 -19.10 -22.45 1.04
CA ASP A 414 -20.44 -21.98 0.65
C ASP A 414 -21.17 -21.29 1.82
N ALA A 415 -21.06 -21.86 3.02
CA ALA A 415 -21.64 -21.27 4.22
C ALA A 415 -20.96 -19.93 4.59
N TYR A 416 -19.66 -19.84 4.41
CA TYR A 416 -18.90 -18.60 4.60
C TYR A 416 -19.34 -17.52 3.61
N VAL A 417 -19.45 -17.82 2.33
CA VAL A 417 -19.92 -16.88 1.30
C VAL A 417 -21.32 -16.36 1.64
N GLU A 418 -22.24 -17.26 1.96
CA GLU A 418 -23.63 -16.89 2.35
C GLU A 418 -23.66 -16.02 3.62
N GLN A 419 -22.82 -16.30 4.60
CA GLN A 419 -22.76 -15.49 5.82
C GLN A 419 -22.15 -14.11 5.54
N THR A 420 -21.10 -14.02 4.72
CA THR A 420 -20.48 -12.75 4.30
C THR A 420 -21.51 -11.84 3.60
N LYS A 421 -22.32 -12.41 2.70
CA LYS A 421 -23.42 -11.68 2.05
C LYS A 421 -24.47 -11.19 3.06
N LYS A 422 -24.88 -12.05 4.00
CA LYS A 422 -25.83 -11.68 5.07
C LYS A 422 -25.33 -10.58 5.99
N LEU A 423 -24.03 -10.44 6.17
CA LEU A 423 -23.40 -9.35 6.94
C LEU A 423 -23.40 -8.01 6.20
N GLY A 424 -23.94 -7.96 4.98
CA GLY A 424 -24.16 -6.73 4.22
C GLY A 424 -23.25 -6.56 3.00
N LEU A 425 -22.52 -7.61 2.57
CA LEU A 425 -21.66 -7.50 1.37
C LEU A 425 -22.48 -7.16 0.13
N ASP A 426 -23.63 -7.79 -0.09
CA ASP A 426 -24.48 -7.52 -1.26
C ASP A 426 -24.95 -6.06 -1.30
N GLU A 427 -25.27 -5.47 -0.15
CA GLU A 427 -25.66 -4.06 -0.06
C GLU A 427 -24.45 -3.12 -0.32
N ASN A 428 -23.30 -3.42 0.26
CA ASN A 428 -22.08 -2.67 -0.02
C ASN A 428 -21.68 -2.75 -1.50
N MET A 429 -21.79 -3.94 -2.11
CA MET A 429 -21.56 -4.11 -3.55
C MET A 429 -22.53 -3.26 -4.39
N ARG A 430 -23.81 -3.27 -4.09
CA ARG A 430 -24.83 -2.47 -4.77
C ARG A 430 -24.48 -0.96 -4.75
N ILE A 431 -24.10 -0.45 -3.57
CA ILE A 431 -23.74 0.97 -3.39
C ILE A 431 -22.45 1.29 -4.18
N ARG A 432 -21.44 0.44 -4.07
CA ARG A 432 -20.13 0.66 -4.73
C ARG A 432 -20.20 0.50 -6.23
N ILE A 433 -20.95 -0.48 -6.76
CA ILE A 433 -21.17 -0.65 -8.20
C ILE A 433 -21.78 0.62 -8.77
N LYS A 434 -22.81 1.18 -8.11
CA LYS A 434 -23.42 2.44 -8.56
C LYS A 434 -22.41 3.58 -8.62
N ALA A 435 -21.58 3.76 -7.59
CA ALA A 435 -20.57 4.81 -7.57
C ALA A 435 -19.48 4.58 -8.64
N TYR A 436 -19.12 3.33 -8.90
CA TYR A 436 -18.18 2.95 -9.94
C TYR A 436 -18.71 3.23 -11.34
N GLU A 437 -19.98 2.95 -11.60
CA GLU A 437 -20.66 3.30 -12.85
C GLU A 437 -20.77 4.82 -13.04
N ASP A 438 -21.15 5.55 -11.98
CA ASP A 438 -21.20 7.02 -11.96
C ASP A 438 -19.80 7.61 -12.28
N TYR A 439 -18.71 7.06 -11.71
CA TYR A 439 -17.34 7.47 -12.02
C TYR A 439 -16.97 7.16 -13.47
N LYS A 440 -17.18 5.93 -13.95
CA LYS A 440 -16.86 5.56 -15.34
C LYS A 440 -17.58 6.45 -16.37
N ALA A 441 -18.77 6.91 -16.06
CA ALA A 441 -19.51 7.85 -16.92
C ALA A 441 -18.83 9.24 -17.00
N THR A 442 -17.90 9.59 -16.11
CA THR A 442 -17.13 10.85 -16.14
C THR A 442 -15.87 10.76 -17.00
N LEU A 443 -15.45 9.55 -17.38
CA LEU A 443 -14.24 9.30 -18.16
C LEU A 443 -14.43 9.54 -19.69
N PHE A 444 -15.62 9.96 -20.15
CA PHE A 444 -15.98 10.14 -21.58
C PHE A 444 -16.39 11.55 -21.93
#